data_3da92d223d3253ae1cb59bb3a3cdbf6f
#
_entry.id   3da92d223d3253ae1cb59bb3a3cdbf6f
#
_cell.length_a   1.000
_cell.length_b   1.000
_cell.length_c   1.000
_cell.angle_alpha   90.00
_cell.angle_beta   90.00
_cell.angle_gamma   90.00
#
_symmetry.space_group_name_H-M   'P 1'
#
loop_
_entity.id
_entity.type
_entity.pdbx_description
1 polymer ?
#
loop_
_entity_poly.entity_id
_entity_poly.type
_entity_poly.pdbx_seq_one_letter_code
_entity_poly.pdbx_strand_id
1 'polypeptide(L)'
;MKGKGRDQQKRIAGSQTPRQRRRFTQEFKLEAVRLATIGDRRVSEVARDLGIRAEMLRQWKRQAEARMGHAPADIFPGNGKVISQDEEIRRLRREVAVLREERDILGKSDGLLRQGRTMRFVFIAAHTEEFHVTTMCRVLKVKRAGYYAWVNRPPSKRAMEDAQLAETIKAIHDTSRRTYGSPRVHEELKAQGEQHGEKRVARIMQEEGLRAKTPRRFRVTTDSNHGYPIAPNVLDRQFAVADDAALDRVWVGDITYLTTREGWLYLAVVLALASRRVIGWAMRHTLEGALTRDALTMALTGRQPAPGTLHHSDRGSQYAAGAYQDILTAHAMDGSMSRVGDCWDNAVAESFFATLKRELADDADWATREEARTAVFEYIEVWYNQQRRHSSLGYL
;
A
#
# COMPACT_ATOMS: atom_id res chain seq x y z
N MET A 1 2.53 -7.04 81.65
CA MET A 1 3.90 -7.32 82.08
C MET A 1 4.83 -6.40 81.32
N LYS A 2 5.43 -5.51 82.09
CA LYS A 2 6.86 -5.13 82.13
C LYS A 2 7.47 -4.72 80.76
N GLY A 3 7.97 -3.59 80.51
CA GLY A 3 8.48 -2.59 81.43
C GLY A 3 9.68 -1.90 80.76
N LYS A 4 9.91 -0.66 81.14
CA LYS A 4 11.15 0.13 81.07
C LYS A 4 11.52 0.67 79.65
N GLY A 5 11.50 1.92 79.37
CA GLY A 5 11.98 3.01 80.21
C GLY A 5 13.47 3.26 79.92
N ARG A 6 13.75 4.34 79.12
CA ARG A 6 14.97 5.12 79.36
C ARG A 6 14.87 6.47 78.67
N ASP A 7 14.85 7.47 79.53
CA ASP A 7 15.28 8.82 79.33
C ASP A 7 16.59 8.95 78.54
N GLN A 8 16.72 9.96 77.70
CA GLN A 8 17.92 10.77 77.76
C GLN A 8 17.85 12.01 76.83
N GLN A 9 17.78 13.08 77.52
CA GLN A 9 18.57 14.30 77.30
C GLN A 9 18.40 15.08 76.02
N LYS A 10 17.62 16.13 76.14
CA LYS A 10 17.74 17.38 75.41
C LYS A 10 19.20 17.81 75.22
N ARG A 11 19.62 17.90 73.96
CA ARG A 11 20.69 18.84 73.60
C ARG A 11 20.01 20.01 72.86
N ILE A 12 20.03 21.14 73.51
CA ILE A 12 19.75 22.44 72.98
C ILE A 12 20.83 22.80 72.00
N ALA A 13 20.60 22.64 70.69
CA ALA A 13 21.45 23.17 69.64
C ALA A 13 20.85 24.55 69.25
N GLY A 14 21.64 25.58 69.51
CA GLY A 14 21.28 26.96 69.29
C GLY A 14 20.80 27.26 67.86
N SER A 15 19.68 27.90 67.78
CA SER A 15 19.13 28.54 66.58
C SER A 15 20.11 29.58 66.04
N GLN A 16 20.95 29.19 65.07
CA GLN A 16 21.66 30.18 64.26
C GLN A 16 20.66 30.65 63.21
N THR A 17 20.05 31.80 63.45
CA THR A 17 19.33 32.58 62.43
C THR A 17 20.26 32.77 61.23
N PRO A 18 19.81 32.46 59.99
CA PRO A 18 20.63 32.68 58.79
C PRO A 18 20.96 34.18 58.72
N ARG A 19 22.25 34.51 58.74
CA ARG A 19 22.76 35.89 58.58
C ARG A 19 22.18 36.41 57.24
N GLN A 20 21.23 37.35 57.32
CA GLN A 20 20.66 38.03 56.19
C GLN A 20 21.79 38.72 55.40
N ARG A 21 21.98 38.29 54.13
CA ARG A 21 22.97 38.91 53.22
C ARG A 21 22.64 40.40 53.08
N ARG A 22 23.50 41.29 53.50
CA ARG A 22 23.36 42.72 53.31
C ARG A 22 23.17 43.03 51.83
N ARG A 23 22.07 43.67 51.46
CA ARG A 23 21.80 44.19 50.12
C ARG A 23 22.25 45.66 50.08
N PHE A 24 22.96 46.02 49.03
CA PHE A 24 23.45 47.39 48.82
C PHE A 24 22.68 47.99 47.65
N THR A 25 22.25 49.24 47.79
CA THR A 25 21.58 50.05 46.74
C THR A 25 22.53 50.29 45.58
N GLN A 26 22.01 50.64 44.43
CA GLN A 26 22.80 50.98 43.27
C GLN A 26 23.63 52.28 43.51
N GLU A 27 23.02 53.27 44.12
CA GLU A 27 23.65 54.50 44.51
C GLU A 27 24.83 54.28 45.47
N PHE A 28 24.65 53.38 46.48
CA PHE A 28 25.72 53.02 47.38
C PHE A 28 26.92 52.41 46.66
N LYS A 29 26.66 51.56 45.69
CA LYS A 29 27.71 50.88 44.88
C LYS A 29 28.46 51.88 44.00
N LEU A 30 27.73 52.83 43.37
CA LEU A 30 28.31 53.85 42.55
C LEU A 30 29.21 54.81 43.39
N GLU A 31 28.74 55.25 44.57
CA GLU A 31 29.49 56.10 45.41
C GLU A 31 30.71 55.38 46.05
N ALA A 32 30.57 54.15 46.44
CA ALA A 32 31.68 53.31 46.89
C ALA A 32 32.78 53.16 45.84
N VAL A 33 32.40 52.97 44.57
CA VAL A 33 33.35 52.89 43.43
C VAL A 33 34.01 54.23 43.21
N ARG A 34 33.24 55.35 43.29
CA ARG A 34 33.75 56.71 43.15
C ARG A 34 34.79 57.02 44.21
N LEU A 35 34.52 56.73 45.49
CA LEU A 35 35.45 56.92 46.59
C LEU A 35 36.76 56.11 46.43
N ALA A 36 36.64 54.87 45.78
CA ALA A 36 37.81 54.05 45.52
C ALA A 36 38.58 54.43 44.25
N THR A 37 38.03 55.41 43.43
CA THR A 37 38.66 55.83 42.17
C THR A 37 39.24 57.23 42.25
N ILE A 38 38.68 58.15 43.05
CA ILE A 38 39.04 59.59 43.11
C ILE A 38 40.08 59.91 44.19
N GLY A 39 40.36 58.96 45.11
CA GLY A 39 41.32 59.21 46.19
C GLY A 39 42.60 58.37 46.11
N ASP A 40 43.68 58.87 46.61
CA ASP A 40 44.98 58.16 46.74
C ASP A 40 44.94 57.03 47.78
N ARG A 41 43.70 56.58 48.12
CA ARG A 41 43.42 55.61 49.19
C ARG A 41 43.32 54.16 48.57
N ARG A 42 43.92 53.22 49.28
CA ARG A 42 43.83 51.83 48.85
C ARG A 42 42.39 51.30 48.91
N VAL A 43 41.94 50.50 47.91
CA VAL A 43 40.60 49.86 47.86
C VAL A 43 40.27 49.11 49.15
N SER A 44 41.26 48.56 49.81
CA SER A 44 41.11 47.85 51.09
C SER A 44 40.78 48.80 52.27
N GLU A 45 41.21 49.99 52.25
CA GLU A 45 40.93 51.05 53.29
C GLU A 45 39.54 51.58 53.13
N VAL A 46 39.15 51.92 51.89
CA VAL A 46 37.79 52.38 51.55
C VAL A 46 36.77 51.33 51.90
N ALA A 47 37.05 50.05 51.59
CA ALA A 47 36.19 48.97 51.92
C ALA A 47 35.98 48.74 53.41
N ARG A 48 37.04 48.93 54.20
CA ARG A 48 37.00 48.87 55.67
C ARG A 48 36.12 49.99 56.27
N ASP A 49 36.29 51.18 55.78
CA ASP A 49 35.51 52.33 56.22
C ASP A 49 34.03 52.21 55.88
N LEU A 50 33.70 51.65 54.74
CA LEU A 50 32.33 51.37 54.35
C LEU A 50 31.75 50.09 54.96
N GLY A 51 32.50 49.35 55.74
CA GLY A 51 32.05 48.11 56.36
C GLY A 51 31.72 47.02 55.39
N ILE A 52 32.38 46.94 54.20
CA ILE A 52 32.19 45.97 53.14
C ILE A 52 33.48 45.19 52.90
N ARG A 53 33.38 44.03 52.22
CA ARG A 53 34.56 43.23 51.85
C ARG A 53 35.30 43.92 50.70
N ALA A 54 36.62 44.00 50.81
CA ALA A 54 37.46 44.59 49.77
C ALA A 54 37.26 43.94 48.39
N GLU A 55 37.00 42.63 48.36
CA GLU A 55 36.71 41.88 47.15
C GLU A 55 35.39 42.34 46.43
N MET A 56 34.38 42.70 47.23
CA MET A 56 33.13 43.22 46.67
C MET A 56 33.36 44.59 46.03
N LEU A 57 34.15 45.47 46.64
CA LEU A 57 34.46 46.79 46.09
C LEU A 57 35.30 46.69 44.83
N ARG A 58 36.27 45.74 44.79
CA ARG A 58 37.05 45.45 43.55
C ARG A 58 36.15 44.92 42.43
N GLN A 59 35.19 44.07 42.76
CA GLN A 59 34.22 43.55 41.76
C GLN A 59 33.33 44.67 41.22
N TRP A 60 32.85 45.56 42.09
CA TRP A 60 32.05 46.69 41.66
C TRP A 60 32.86 47.71 40.83
N LYS A 61 34.12 47.91 41.16
CA LYS A 61 35.04 48.78 40.37
C LYS A 61 35.25 48.19 38.96
N ARG A 62 35.53 46.90 38.83
CA ARG A 62 35.65 46.22 37.54
C ARG A 62 34.35 46.29 36.72
N GLN A 63 33.19 46.15 37.37
CA GLN A 63 31.90 46.26 36.69
C GLN A 63 31.60 47.67 36.20
N ALA A 64 32.00 48.69 36.96
CA ALA A 64 31.86 50.06 36.55
C ALA A 64 32.80 50.43 35.40
N GLU A 65 34.05 50.02 35.48
CA GLU A 65 35.06 50.22 34.43
C GLU A 65 34.63 49.54 33.10
N ALA A 66 34.12 48.32 33.15
CA ALA A 66 33.63 47.59 31.98
C ALA A 66 32.41 48.22 31.32
N ARG A 67 31.73 49.17 32.01
CA ARG A 67 30.52 49.84 31.53
C ARG A 67 30.68 51.38 31.51
N MET A 68 31.90 51.85 31.36
CA MET A 68 32.15 53.27 31.14
C MET A 68 31.42 53.75 29.90
N GLY A 69 30.64 54.87 30.06
CA GLY A 69 29.81 55.44 28.99
C GLY A 69 28.32 55.00 28.99
N HIS A 70 27.90 54.13 29.89
CA HIS A 70 26.47 53.82 30.09
C HIS A 70 25.85 54.81 31.15
N ALA A 71 24.50 54.91 31.09
CA ALA A 71 23.78 55.66 32.08
C ALA A 71 24.04 55.09 33.50
N PRO A 72 24.09 55.93 34.57
CA PRO A 72 24.35 55.44 35.92
C PRO A 72 23.45 54.34 36.40
N ALA A 73 22.21 54.28 35.90
CA ALA A 73 21.24 53.25 36.18
C ALA A 73 21.60 51.86 35.57
N ASP A 74 22.43 51.83 34.55
CA ASP A 74 22.79 50.59 33.81
C ASP A 74 24.13 50.01 34.27
N ILE A 75 24.89 50.72 35.10
CA ILE A 75 26.19 50.24 35.59
C ILE A 75 26.03 49.05 36.55
N PHE A 76 25.01 49.08 37.42
CA PHE A 76 24.71 48.00 38.37
C PHE A 76 23.25 47.54 38.22
N PRO A 77 22.88 46.82 37.14
CA PRO A 77 21.53 46.26 37.04
C PRO A 77 21.30 45.30 38.19
N GLY A 78 20.17 45.39 38.85
CA GLY A 78 19.80 44.48 39.94
C GLY A 78 19.80 43.01 39.49
N ASN A 79 19.92 42.08 40.44
CA ASN A 79 19.89 40.64 40.16
C ASN A 79 18.64 40.28 39.33
N GLY A 80 18.86 39.85 38.06
CA GLY A 80 17.81 39.46 37.13
C GLY A 80 17.36 40.51 36.12
N LYS A 81 17.85 41.78 36.15
CA LYS A 81 17.60 42.77 35.10
C LYS A 81 18.79 42.81 34.12
N VAL A 82 18.62 42.21 32.96
CA VAL A 82 19.48 42.45 31.79
C VAL A 82 19.15 43.85 31.26
N ILE A 83 20.13 44.55 30.68
CA ILE A 83 19.92 45.83 30.04
C ILE A 83 18.76 45.71 29.05
N SER A 84 17.83 46.68 29.03
CA SER A 84 16.57 46.58 28.26
C SER A 84 16.76 46.25 26.79
N GLN A 85 17.84 46.73 26.17
CA GLN A 85 18.21 46.37 24.76
C GLN A 85 18.59 44.92 24.59
N ASP A 86 19.32 44.30 25.50
CA ASP A 86 19.71 42.89 25.41
C ASP A 86 18.50 41.96 25.61
N GLU A 87 17.55 42.36 26.44
CA GLU A 87 16.29 41.62 26.61
C GLU A 87 15.44 41.70 25.33
N GLU A 88 15.36 42.88 24.74
CA GLU A 88 14.64 43.10 23.48
C GLU A 88 15.26 42.30 22.33
N ILE A 89 16.59 42.32 22.19
CA ILE A 89 17.30 41.53 21.18
C ILE A 89 17.03 40.05 21.37
N ARG A 90 17.05 39.52 22.59
CA ARG A 90 16.74 38.12 22.87
C ARG A 90 15.28 37.77 22.57
N ARG A 91 14.35 38.68 22.84
CA ARG A 91 12.94 38.53 22.50
C ARG A 91 12.75 38.46 20.99
N LEU A 92 13.32 39.45 20.26
CA LEU A 92 13.21 39.51 18.81
C LEU A 92 13.86 38.30 18.11
N ARG A 93 15.02 37.84 18.60
CA ARG A 93 15.66 36.62 18.05
C ARG A 93 14.76 35.41 18.21
N ARG A 94 14.09 35.21 19.36
CA ARG A 94 13.15 34.12 19.58
C ARG A 94 11.93 34.26 18.67
N GLU A 95 11.39 35.45 18.52
CA GLU A 95 10.25 35.70 17.65
C GLU A 95 10.58 35.40 16.17
N VAL A 96 11.73 35.86 15.69
CA VAL A 96 12.21 35.57 14.33
C VAL A 96 12.41 34.05 14.12
N ALA A 97 12.92 33.31 15.09
CA ALA A 97 13.09 31.86 14.99
C ALA A 97 11.72 31.15 14.86
N VAL A 98 10.75 31.55 15.67
CA VAL A 98 9.39 31.01 15.61
C VAL A 98 8.70 31.34 14.28
N LEU A 99 8.81 32.57 13.80
CA LEU A 99 8.22 33.01 12.53
C LEU A 99 8.84 32.26 11.32
N ARG A 100 10.14 31.99 11.37
CA ARG A 100 10.81 31.19 10.34
C ARG A 100 10.27 29.76 10.34
N GLU A 101 10.17 29.13 11.51
CA GLU A 101 9.57 27.79 11.64
C GLU A 101 8.13 27.77 11.15
N GLU A 102 7.30 28.75 11.49
CA GLU A 102 5.92 28.88 11.00
C GLU A 102 5.85 29.00 9.47
N ARG A 103 6.71 29.85 8.87
CA ARG A 103 6.80 30.03 7.43
C ARG A 103 7.15 28.69 6.74
N ASP A 104 8.14 27.98 7.28
CA ASP A 104 8.63 26.73 6.69
C ASP A 104 7.57 25.60 6.80
N ILE A 105 6.83 25.56 7.91
CA ILE A 105 5.66 24.68 8.08
C ILE A 105 4.58 25.02 7.05
N LEU A 106 4.25 26.32 6.87
CA LEU A 106 3.23 26.74 5.90
C LEU A 106 3.63 26.39 4.47
N GLY A 107 4.89 26.58 4.10
CA GLY A 107 5.41 26.20 2.78
C GLY A 107 5.30 24.71 2.49
N LYS A 108 5.56 23.86 3.48
CA LYS A 108 5.42 22.39 3.35
C LYS A 108 3.97 21.89 3.47
N SER A 109 3.08 22.68 4.08
CA SER A 109 1.68 22.29 4.32
C SER A 109 0.69 22.91 3.32
N ASP A 110 1.13 23.31 2.14
CA ASP A 110 0.27 23.93 1.14
C ASP A 110 -0.92 23.02 0.79
N GLY A 111 -2.12 23.59 0.85
CA GLY A 111 -3.38 22.86 0.65
C GLY A 111 -3.87 22.02 1.84
N LEU A 112 -3.04 21.75 2.87
CA LEU A 112 -3.41 20.89 4.01
C LEU A 112 -4.50 21.51 4.90
N LEU A 113 -4.58 22.85 4.94
CA LEU A 113 -5.61 23.58 5.70
C LEU A 113 -7.03 23.36 5.15
N ARG A 114 -7.15 22.94 3.89
CA ARG A 114 -8.44 22.57 3.25
C ARG A 114 -8.81 21.11 3.50
N GLN A 115 -7.87 20.29 3.97
CA GLN A 115 -8.08 18.88 4.23
C GLN A 115 -8.60 18.62 5.65
N GLY A 116 -9.14 17.43 5.87
CA GLY A 116 -9.68 17.02 7.16
C GLY A 116 -8.63 17.01 8.29
N ARG A 117 -9.10 17.02 9.55
CA ARG A 117 -8.26 17.05 10.76
C ARG A 117 -7.23 15.91 10.79
N THR A 118 -7.59 14.73 10.33
CA THR A 118 -6.71 13.54 10.29
C THR A 118 -5.48 13.77 9.44
N MET A 119 -5.63 14.36 8.26
CA MET A 119 -4.49 14.63 7.36
C MET A 119 -3.50 15.62 7.98
N ARG A 120 -3.99 16.59 8.76
CA ARG A 120 -3.12 17.51 9.52
C ARG A 120 -2.35 16.79 10.62
N PHE A 121 -2.94 15.78 11.27
CA PHE A 121 -2.24 14.94 12.25
C PHE A 121 -1.19 14.05 11.61
N VAL A 122 -1.48 13.47 10.45
CA VAL A 122 -0.49 12.71 9.65
C VAL A 122 0.71 13.57 9.28
N PHE A 123 0.46 14.81 8.82
CA PHE A 123 1.54 15.76 8.52
C PHE A 123 2.40 16.05 9.75
N ILE A 124 1.76 16.35 10.91
CA ILE A 124 2.48 16.60 12.16
C ILE A 124 3.36 15.39 12.52
N ALA A 125 2.82 14.18 12.45
CA ALA A 125 3.56 12.95 12.76
C ALA A 125 4.79 12.74 11.84
N ALA A 126 4.66 13.06 10.56
CA ALA A 126 5.73 12.92 9.58
C ALA A 126 6.87 13.95 9.74
N HIS A 127 6.62 15.08 10.44
CA HIS A 127 7.60 16.19 10.54
C HIS A 127 8.00 16.50 11.98
N THR A 128 7.82 15.60 12.92
CA THR A 128 8.19 15.76 14.34
C THR A 128 9.69 15.94 14.58
N GLU A 129 10.53 15.42 13.67
CA GLU A 129 11.99 15.58 13.73
C GLU A 129 12.46 16.93 13.21
N GLU A 130 11.67 17.60 12.35
CA GLU A 130 12.04 18.88 11.74
C GLU A 130 11.48 20.09 12.50
N PHE A 131 10.24 19.97 13.01
CA PHE A 131 9.49 21.07 13.60
C PHE A 131 8.91 20.71 14.97
N HIS A 132 8.78 21.73 15.81
CA HIS A 132 8.13 21.56 17.11
C HIS A 132 6.63 21.27 16.95
N VAL A 133 6.14 20.18 17.57
CA VAL A 133 4.72 19.79 17.55
C VAL A 133 3.80 20.96 17.98
N THR A 134 4.26 21.78 18.93
CA THR A 134 3.50 22.95 19.41
C THR A 134 3.28 23.98 18.31
N THR A 135 4.33 24.29 17.53
CA THR A 135 4.29 25.26 16.42
C THR A 135 3.42 24.70 15.27
N MET A 136 3.63 23.44 14.90
CA MET A 136 2.80 22.76 13.89
C MET A 136 1.32 22.76 14.24
N CYS A 137 0.97 22.40 15.48
CA CYS A 137 -0.43 22.42 15.94
C CYS A 137 -1.06 23.82 15.85
N ARG A 138 -0.31 24.88 16.18
CA ARG A 138 -0.77 26.25 16.09
C ARG A 138 -1.01 26.67 14.64
N VAL A 139 -0.03 26.44 13.75
CA VAL A 139 -0.10 26.78 12.33
C VAL A 139 -1.23 26.02 11.63
N LEU A 140 -1.36 24.74 11.87
CA LEU A 140 -2.39 23.88 11.27
C LEU A 140 -3.75 23.98 11.95
N LYS A 141 -3.90 24.86 12.96
CA LYS A 141 -5.15 25.10 13.69
C LYS A 141 -5.77 23.82 14.29
N VAL A 142 -4.94 22.98 14.93
CA VAL A 142 -5.36 21.79 15.64
C VAL A 142 -4.93 21.82 17.11
N LYS A 143 -5.70 21.18 18.00
CA LYS A 143 -5.35 21.09 19.41
C LYS A 143 -4.26 20.04 19.64
N ARG A 144 -3.19 20.38 20.37
CA ARG A 144 -2.10 19.46 20.73
C ARG A 144 -2.60 18.20 21.44
N ALA A 145 -3.55 18.36 22.38
CA ALA A 145 -4.19 17.21 23.05
C ALA A 145 -4.89 16.29 22.04
N GLY A 146 -5.55 16.85 21.02
CA GLY A 146 -6.18 16.08 19.95
C GLY A 146 -5.18 15.31 19.11
N TYR A 147 -4.00 15.87 18.84
CA TYR A 147 -2.92 15.18 18.13
C TYR A 147 -2.39 13.99 18.94
N TYR A 148 -2.03 14.20 20.21
CA TYR A 148 -1.55 13.09 21.05
C TYR A 148 -2.61 12.01 21.31
N ALA A 149 -3.88 12.40 21.45
CA ALA A 149 -4.97 11.43 21.53
C ALA A 149 -5.13 10.62 20.24
N TRP A 150 -4.85 11.20 19.09
CA TRP A 150 -4.85 10.49 17.81
C TRP A 150 -3.65 9.57 17.67
N VAL A 151 -2.43 10.02 18.01
CA VAL A 151 -1.20 9.21 17.97
C VAL A 151 -1.31 7.99 18.88
N ASN A 152 -1.79 8.19 20.10
CA ASN A 152 -1.88 7.14 21.12
C ASN A 152 -3.16 6.28 20.99
N ARG A 153 -4.02 6.58 20.01
CA ARG A 153 -5.24 5.81 19.82
C ARG A 153 -4.91 4.43 19.27
N PRO A 154 -5.26 3.33 19.95
CA PRO A 154 -5.10 2.01 19.37
C PRO A 154 -5.96 1.89 18.11
N PRO A 155 -5.58 1.05 17.13
CA PRO A 155 -6.39 0.76 15.96
C PRO A 155 -7.82 0.41 16.36
N SER A 156 -8.80 0.93 15.65
CA SER A 156 -10.20 0.55 15.91
C SER A 156 -10.39 -0.94 15.63
N LYS A 157 -11.41 -1.56 16.27
CA LYS A 157 -11.78 -2.96 15.99
C LYS A 157 -11.92 -3.20 14.49
N ARG A 158 -12.59 -2.28 13.78
CA ARG A 158 -12.74 -2.34 12.33
C ARG A 158 -11.40 -2.27 11.57
N ALA A 159 -10.44 -1.44 12.02
CA ALA A 159 -9.12 -1.36 11.39
C ALA A 159 -8.32 -2.66 11.59
N MET A 160 -8.46 -3.30 12.74
CA MET A 160 -7.84 -4.62 12.98
C MET A 160 -8.47 -5.71 12.13
N GLU A 161 -9.81 -5.72 12.01
CA GLU A 161 -10.54 -6.63 11.11
C GLU A 161 -10.19 -6.38 9.64
N ASP A 162 -10.05 -5.11 9.22
CA ASP A 162 -9.65 -4.76 7.85
C ASP A 162 -8.21 -5.21 7.55
N ALA A 163 -7.28 -5.10 8.52
CA ALA A 163 -5.91 -5.60 8.37
C ALA A 163 -5.88 -7.13 8.23
N GLN A 164 -6.66 -7.84 9.04
CA GLN A 164 -6.77 -9.30 8.95
C GLN A 164 -7.38 -9.73 7.61
N LEU A 165 -8.45 -9.05 7.19
CA LEU A 165 -9.09 -9.30 5.89
C LEU A 165 -8.14 -8.99 4.72
N ALA A 166 -7.28 -7.97 4.83
CA ALA A 166 -6.29 -7.65 3.82
C ALA A 166 -5.31 -8.80 3.57
N GLU A 167 -4.87 -9.50 4.62
CA GLU A 167 -4.00 -10.67 4.47
C GLU A 167 -4.71 -11.83 3.75
N THR A 168 -5.98 -12.10 4.09
CA THR A 168 -6.79 -13.11 3.38
C THR A 168 -6.97 -12.74 1.91
N ILE A 169 -7.28 -11.46 1.61
CA ILE A 169 -7.41 -10.96 0.24
C ILE A 169 -6.10 -11.10 -0.55
N LYS A 170 -4.94 -10.82 0.06
CA LYS A 170 -3.62 -11.00 -0.56
C LYS A 170 -3.38 -12.47 -0.91
N ALA A 171 -3.66 -13.37 0.02
CA ALA A 171 -3.52 -14.80 -0.21
C ALA A 171 -4.38 -15.30 -1.38
N ILE A 172 -5.66 -14.88 -1.44
CA ILE A 172 -6.57 -15.20 -2.56
C ILE A 172 -6.03 -14.61 -3.87
N HIS A 173 -5.57 -13.36 -3.86
CA HIS A 173 -5.05 -12.70 -5.04
C HIS A 173 -3.78 -13.40 -5.58
N ASP A 174 -2.86 -13.81 -4.72
CA ASP A 174 -1.65 -14.52 -5.11
C ASP A 174 -1.96 -15.95 -5.61
N THR A 175 -2.83 -16.70 -4.91
CA THR A 175 -3.28 -18.03 -5.33
C THR A 175 -3.99 -17.98 -6.69
N SER A 176 -4.74 -16.91 -6.96
CA SER A 176 -5.39 -16.68 -8.25
C SER A 176 -4.44 -16.14 -9.34
N ARG A 177 -3.13 -16.26 -9.17
CA ARG A 177 -2.11 -15.80 -10.12
C ARG A 177 -2.19 -14.29 -10.41
N ARG A 178 -2.69 -13.51 -9.44
CA ARG A 178 -2.92 -12.05 -9.52
C ARG A 178 -3.91 -11.63 -10.60
N THR A 179 -4.88 -12.49 -10.91
CA THR A 179 -5.86 -12.26 -11.97
C THR A 179 -7.24 -11.94 -11.46
N TYR A 180 -7.52 -12.22 -10.18
CA TYR A 180 -8.81 -11.89 -9.58
C TYR A 180 -8.90 -10.42 -9.21
N GLY A 181 -9.95 -9.75 -9.72
CA GLY A 181 -10.41 -8.47 -9.25
C GLY A 181 -11.37 -8.62 -8.07
N SER A 182 -11.82 -7.50 -7.50
CA SER A 182 -12.67 -7.49 -6.32
C SER A 182 -13.94 -8.36 -6.41
N PRO A 183 -14.64 -8.51 -7.55
CA PRO A 183 -15.81 -9.39 -7.60
C PRO A 183 -15.46 -10.86 -7.37
N ARG A 184 -14.38 -11.36 -8.00
CA ARG A 184 -13.95 -12.75 -7.81
C ARG A 184 -13.36 -13.02 -6.44
N VAL A 185 -12.60 -12.07 -5.90
CA VAL A 185 -12.08 -12.13 -4.53
C VAL A 185 -13.23 -12.16 -3.52
N HIS A 186 -14.28 -11.35 -3.74
CA HIS A 186 -15.48 -11.36 -2.91
C HIS A 186 -16.20 -12.70 -2.91
N GLU A 187 -16.41 -13.32 -4.08
CA GLU A 187 -17.05 -14.63 -4.18
C GLU A 187 -16.17 -15.75 -3.59
N GLU A 188 -14.84 -15.63 -3.67
CA GLU A 188 -13.92 -16.56 -3.02
C GLU A 188 -13.99 -16.48 -1.51
N LEU A 189 -14.00 -15.26 -0.93
CA LEU A 189 -14.21 -15.05 0.50
C LEU A 189 -15.53 -15.65 0.97
N LYS A 190 -16.60 -15.43 0.20
CA LYS A 190 -17.92 -15.98 0.50
C LYS A 190 -17.93 -17.51 0.49
N ALA A 191 -17.21 -18.16 -0.45
CA ALA A 191 -17.07 -19.61 -0.49
C ALA A 191 -16.26 -20.15 0.70
N GLN A 192 -15.34 -19.37 1.25
CA GLN A 192 -14.59 -19.68 2.47
C GLN A 192 -15.40 -19.40 3.75
N GLY A 193 -16.68 -18.96 3.63
CA GLY A 193 -17.59 -18.68 4.74
C GLY A 193 -17.47 -17.27 5.30
N GLU A 194 -16.65 -16.40 4.70
CA GLU A 194 -16.47 -15.02 5.14
C GLU A 194 -17.50 -14.08 4.48
N GLN A 195 -18.29 -13.39 5.29
CA GLN A 195 -19.33 -12.47 4.81
C GLN A 195 -18.86 -11.02 4.89
N HIS A 196 -18.36 -10.53 3.78
CA HIS A 196 -17.93 -9.14 3.63
C HIS A 196 -18.65 -8.47 2.44
N GLY A 197 -18.90 -7.16 2.53
CA GLY A 197 -19.47 -6.44 1.39
C GLY A 197 -18.45 -6.23 0.28
N GLU A 198 -18.86 -6.40 -0.99
CA GLU A 198 -17.99 -6.23 -2.18
C GLU A 198 -17.25 -4.87 -2.18
N LYS A 199 -17.94 -3.78 -1.77
CA LYS A 199 -17.32 -2.45 -1.66
C LYS A 199 -16.18 -2.40 -0.62
N ARG A 200 -16.29 -3.18 0.48
CA ARG A 200 -15.22 -3.29 1.49
C ARG A 200 -14.00 -4.00 0.91
N VAL A 201 -14.21 -5.10 0.21
CA VAL A 201 -13.17 -5.85 -0.48
C VAL A 201 -12.47 -4.97 -1.52
N ALA A 202 -13.24 -4.28 -2.38
CA ALA A 202 -12.70 -3.38 -3.41
C ALA A 202 -11.85 -2.25 -2.80
N ARG A 203 -12.30 -1.64 -1.69
CA ARG A 203 -11.54 -0.60 -0.98
C ARG A 203 -10.22 -1.14 -0.44
N ILE A 204 -10.23 -2.29 0.24
CA ILE A 204 -9.02 -2.89 0.80
C ILE A 204 -8.03 -3.25 -0.33
N MET A 205 -8.49 -3.86 -1.42
CA MET A 205 -7.64 -4.14 -2.58
C MET A 205 -7.00 -2.88 -3.16
N GLN A 206 -7.74 -1.77 -3.21
CA GLN A 206 -7.22 -0.49 -3.67
C GLN A 206 -6.18 0.09 -2.70
N GLU A 207 -6.43 0.04 -1.39
CA GLU A 207 -5.51 0.50 -0.34
C GLU A 207 -4.20 -0.30 -0.34
N GLU A 208 -4.27 -1.62 -0.57
CA GLU A 208 -3.12 -2.53 -0.68
C GLU A 208 -2.47 -2.54 -2.08
N GLY A 209 -2.99 -1.76 -3.04
CA GLY A 209 -2.46 -1.69 -4.40
C GLY A 209 -2.66 -2.96 -5.22
N LEU A 210 -3.55 -3.87 -4.81
CA LEU A 210 -3.83 -5.12 -5.49
C LEU A 210 -4.69 -4.87 -6.73
N ARG A 211 -4.15 -5.21 -7.90
CA ARG A 211 -4.84 -5.04 -9.19
C ARG A 211 -4.80 -6.33 -9.99
N ALA A 212 -5.93 -6.68 -10.58
CA ALA A 212 -5.99 -7.78 -11.52
C ALA A 212 -5.19 -7.47 -12.79
N LYS A 213 -4.53 -8.48 -13.36
CA LYS A 213 -3.86 -8.36 -14.67
C LYS A 213 -4.87 -7.94 -15.74
N THR A 214 -4.56 -6.91 -16.52
CA THR A 214 -5.39 -6.43 -17.63
C THR A 214 -5.09 -7.19 -18.91
N PRO A 215 -6.11 -7.49 -19.76
CA PRO A 215 -5.88 -8.18 -21.03
C PRO A 215 -5.10 -7.28 -22.00
N ARG A 216 -4.20 -7.89 -22.78
CA ARG A 216 -3.54 -7.24 -23.92
C ARG A 216 -4.49 -7.14 -25.11
N ARG A 217 -4.22 -6.24 -26.06
CA ARG A 217 -5.03 -6.09 -27.27
C ARG A 217 -4.96 -7.35 -28.14
N PHE A 218 -6.10 -7.78 -28.63
CA PHE A 218 -6.27 -8.93 -29.49
C PHE A 218 -5.67 -8.68 -30.90
N ARG A 219 -5.14 -9.76 -31.54
CA ARG A 219 -4.71 -9.79 -32.96
C ARG A 219 -5.37 -10.99 -33.62
N VAL A 220 -5.97 -10.79 -34.81
CA VAL A 220 -6.51 -11.86 -35.65
C VAL A 220 -5.36 -12.66 -36.27
N THR A 221 -5.43 -14.00 -36.22
CA THR A 221 -4.33 -14.92 -36.63
C THR A 221 -4.79 -16.09 -37.49
N THR A 222 -6.10 -16.22 -37.80
CA THR A 222 -6.62 -17.38 -38.56
C THR A 222 -6.61 -17.08 -40.06
N ASP A 223 -5.97 -17.98 -40.85
CA ASP A 223 -6.12 -18.02 -42.31
C ASP A 223 -7.12 -19.13 -42.65
N SER A 224 -8.28 -18.74 -43.22
CA SER A 224 -9.38 -19.65 -43.59
C SER A 224 -9.46 -19.92 -45.08
N ASN A 225 -8.41 -19.65 -45.86
CA ASN A 225 -8.43 -19.78 -47.31
C ASN A 225 -7.96 -21.16 -47.74
N HIS A 226 -8.88 -22.16 -47.73
CA HIS A 226 -8.62 -23.53 -48.19
C HIS A 226 -9.82 -24.11 -48.95
N GLY A 227 -9.62 -25.18 -49.73
CA GLY A 227 -10.62 -25.79 -50.61
C GLY A 227 -11.46 -26.93 -49.97
N TYR A 228 -11.43 -27.12 -48.66
CA TYR A 228 -12.24 -28.14 -48.00
C TYR A 228 -13.71 -27.72 -47.86
N PRO A 229 -14.66 -28.66 -47.79
CA PRO A 229 -16.06 -28.37 -47.49
C PRO A 229 -16.22 -27.71 -46.14
N ILE A 230 -17.07 -26.69 -46.08
CA ILE A 230 -17.32 -25.93 -44.86
C ILE A 230 -18.72 -26.29 -44.33
N ALA A 231 -18.82 -26.68 -43.06
CA ALA A 231 -20.08 -26.90 -42.38
C ALA A 231 -20.83 -25.59 -42.16
N PRO A 232 -22.20 -25.61 -42.17
CA PRO A 232 -22.98 -24.41 -41.87
C PRO A 232 -22.76 -23.96 -40.41
N ASN A 233 -22.91 -22.67 -40.14
CA ASN A 233 -22.89 -22.15 -38.76
C ASN A 233 -24.24 -22.50 -38.09
N VAL A 234 -24.31 -23.61 -37.39
CA VAL A 234 -25.49 -24.08 -36.66
C VAL A 234 -25.55 -23.44 -35.27
N LEU A 235 -24.42 -23.17 -34.65
CA LEU A 235 -24.34 -22.54 -33.30
C LEU A 235 -24.92 -21.14 -33.27
N ASP A 236 -24.70 -20.37 -34.34
CA ASP A 236 -25.20 -19.00 -34.54
C ASP A 236 -25.17 -18.11 -33.27
N ARG A 237 -24.04 -18.16 -32.53
CA ARG A 237 -23.78 -17.41 -31.29
C ARG A 237 -24.73 -17.71 -30.12
N GLN A 238 -25.43 -18.84 -30.16
CA GLN A 238 -26.27 -19.29 -29.05
C GLN A 238 -25.37 -19.84 -27.91
N PHE A 239 -24.63 -18.95 -27.22
CA PHE A 239 -23.67 -19.32 -26.16
C PHE A 239 -24.31 -19.46 -24.78
N ALA A 240 -25.58 -19.12 -24.61
CA ALA A 240 -26.34 -19.32 -23.40
C ALA A 240 -26.96 -20.73 -23.42
N VAL A 241 -26.55 -21.58 -22.49
CA VAL A 241 -27.15 -22.89 -22.30
C VAL A 241 -28.03 -22.81 -21.06
N ALA A 242 -29.34 -22.90 -21.29
CA ALA A 242 -30.35 -22.66 -20.27
C ALA A 242 -30.70 -23.91 -19.41
N ASP A 243 -30.16 -25.08 -19.72
CA ASP A 243 -30.57 -26.34 -19.09
C ASP A 243 -29.36 -27.20 -18.72
N ASP A 244 -29.36 -27.74 -17.49
CA ASP A 244 -28.35 -28.70 -17.01
C ASP A 244 -28.29 -29.98 -17.84
N ALA A 245 -29.40 -30.39 -18.46
CA ALA A 245 -29.48 -31.51 -19.39
C ALA A 245 -28.66 -31.29 -20.68
N ALA A 246 -28.25 -30.08 -20.97
CA ALA A 246 -27.48 -29.69 -22.16
C ALA A 246 -25.98 -29.50 -21.91
N LEU A 247 -25.47 -29.89 -20.74
CA LEU A 247 -24.07 -29.60 -20.30
C LEU A 247 -22.99 -30.07 -21.29
N ASP A 248 -23.18 -31.18 -21.96
CA ASP A 248 -22.22 -31.73 -22.95
C ASP A 248 -22.77 -31.79 -24.39
N ARG A 249 -23.82 -31.00 -24.71
CA ARG A 249 -24.47 -30.98 -26.03
C ARG A 249 -23.77 -30.12 -27.07
N VAL A 250 -22.95 -29.19 -26.64
CA VAL A 250 -22.22 -28.31 -27.55
C VAL A 250 -20.76 -28.21 -27.12
N TRP A 251 -19.90 -28.59 -28.02
CA TRP A 251 -18.44 -28.51 -27.85
C TRP A 251 -17.86 -27.45 -28.78
N VAL A 252 -16.84 -26.77 -28.34
CA VAL A 252 -16.19 -25.68 -29.11
C VAL A 252 -14.71 -25.98 -29.20
N GLY A 253 -14.20 -26.09 -30.44
CA GLY A 253 -12.78 -26.38 -30.72
C GLY A 253 -12.05 -25.12 -31.23
N ASP A 254 -10.79 -24.94 -30.83
CA ASP A 254 -9.93 -23.90 -31.38
C ASP A 254 -8.45 -24.20 -31.09
N ILE A 255 -7.55 -23.49 -31.79
CA ILE A 255 -6.09 -23.64 -31.70
C ILE A 255 -5.46 -22.32 -31.31
N THR A 256 -4.48 -22.38 -30.44
CA THR A 256 -3.59 -21.24 -30.19
C THR A 256 -2.13 -21.67 -30.22
N TYR A 257 -1.24 -20.69 -30.19
CA TYR A 257 0.20 -20.94 -30.08
C TYR A 257 0.78 -20.20 -28.87
N LEU A 258 1.78 -20.81 -28.27
CA LEU A 258 2.53 -20.32 -27.12
C LEU A 258 4.00 -20.18 -27.52
N THR A 259 4.64 -19.12 -27.07
CA THR A 259 6.04 -18.86 -27.38
C THR A 259 6.93 -19.50 -26.33
N THR A 260 7.96 -20.23 -26.82
CA THR A 260 9.08 -20.70 -25.99
C THR A 260 10.40 -20.30 -26.65
N ARG A 261 11.51 -20.39 -25.92
CA ARG A 261 12.84 -20.13 -26.53
C ARG A 261 13.23 -21.16 -27.59
N GLU A 262 12.63 -22.36 -27.57
CA GLU A 262 12.79 -23.39 -28.61
C GLU A 262 11.89 -23.17 -29.83
N GLY A 263 10.99 -22.16 -29.81
CA GLY A 263 10.02 -21.88 -30.86
C GLY A 263 8.57 -22.14 -30.41
N TRP A 264 7.67 -22.21 -31.38
CA TRP A 264 6.24 -22.34 -31.11
C TRP A 264 5.84 -23.70 -30.53
N LEU A 265 4.93 -23.67 -29.56
CA LEU A 265 4.15 -24.78 -29.07
C LEU A 265 2.68 -24.51 -29.40
N TYR A 266 2.07 -25.36 -30.23
CA TYR A 266 0.65 -25.25 -30.59
C TYR A 266 -0.19 -26.04 -29.60
N LEU A 267 -1.29 -25.42 -29.18
CA LEU A 267 -2.27 -25.99 -28.26
C LEU A 267 -3.63 -25.98 -28.96
N ALA A 268 -4.21 -27.18 -29.18
CA ALA A 268 -5.61 -27.35 -29.53
C ALA A 268 -6.42 -27.68 -28.27
N VAL A 269 -7.62 -27.14 -28.18
CA VAL A 269 -8.55 -27.40 -27.08
C VAL A 269 -9.93 -27.73 -27.59
N VAL A 270 -10.66 -28.51 -26.81
CA VAL A 270 -12.11 -28.74 -26.94
C VAL A 270 -12.74 -28.31 -25.60
N LEU A 271 -13.66 -27.34 -25.64
CA LEU A 271 -14.39 -26.86 -24.48
C LEU A 271 -15.85 -27.32 -24.54
N ALA A 272 -16.42 -27.76 -23.43
CA ALA A 272 -17.85 -27.86 -23.27
C ALA A 272 -18.46 -26.46 -23.07
N LEU A 273 -19.37 -26.09 -23.97
CA LEU A 273 -19.90 -24.70 -24.00
C LEU A 273 -20.60 -24.32 -22.69
N ALA A 274 -21.41 -25.23 -22.16
CA ALA A 274 -22.20 -24.96 -20.95
C ALA A 274 -21.34 -24.80 -19.70
N SER A 275 -20.44 -25.74 -19.43
CA SER A 275 -19.62 -25.78 -18.25
C SER A 275 -18.33 -24.92 -18.34
N ARG A 276 -18.00 -24.44 -19.54
CA ARG A 276 -16.71 -23.77 -19.85
C ARG A 276 -15.47 -24.60 -19.57
N ARG A 277 -15.61 -25.90 -19.26
CA ARG A 277 -14.48 -26.78 -18.98
C ARG A 277 -13.76 -27.15 -20.27
N VAL A 278 -12.44 -27.20 -20.20
CA VAL A 278 -11.63 -27.86 -21.23
C VAL A 278 -11.75 -29.37 -21.05
N ILE A 279 -12.39 -30.04 -22.00
CA ILE A 279 -12.70 -31.46 -21.95
C ILE A 279 -11.75 -32.33 -22.78
N GLY A 280 -10.98 -31.66 -23.67
CA GLY A 280 -9.92 -32.29 -24.44
C GLY A 280 -8.90 -31.25 -24.88
N TRP A 281 -7.65 -31.63 -24.91
CA TRP A 281 -6.56 -30.80 -25.36
C TRP A 281 -5.37 -31.62 -25.86
N ALA A 282 -4.59 -31.02 -26.74
CA ALA A 282 -3.34 -31.59 -27.21
C ALA A 282 -2.32 -30.50 -27.50
N MET A 283 -1.03 -30.83 -27.40
CA MET A 283 0.07 -29.92 -27.68
C MET A 283 1.10 -30.54 -28.61
N ARG A 284 1.48 -29.83 -29.68
CA ARG A 284 2.48 -30.26 -30.65
C ARG A 284 3.41 -29.07 -31.05
N HIS A 285 4.58 -29.38 -31.57
CA HIS A 285 5.50 -28.41 -32.12
C HIS A 285 5.18 -28.02 -33.58
N THR A 286 4.26 -28.72 -34.22
CA THR A 286 3.76 -28.48 -35.59
C THR A 286 2.26 -28.29 -35.59
N LEU A 287 1.78 -27.47 -36.55
CA LEU A 287 0.35 -27.18 -36.75
C LEU A 287 -0.25 -28.18 -37.76
N GLU A 288 -0.22 -29.46 -37.43
CA GLU A 288 -0.77 -30.56 -38.27
C GLU A 288 -2.17 -30.96 -37.80
N GLY A 289 -2.98 -31.58 -38.68
CA GLY A 289 -4.30 -32.06 -38.35
C GLY A 289 -4.33 -33.15 -37.24
N ALA A 290 -3.20 -33.77 -36.93
CA ALA A 290 -3.06 -34.64 -35.77
C ALA A 290 -3.28 -33.92 -34.43
N LEU A 291 -2.91 -32.62 -34.33
CA LEU A 291 -3.09 -31.84 -33.13
C LEU A 291 -4.56 -31.74 -32.72
N THR A 292 -5.45 -31.37 -33.64
CA THR A 292 -6.89 -31.26 -33.39
C THR A 292 -7.56 -32.57 -33.14
N ARG A 293 -7.13 -33.63 -33.89
CA ARG A 293 -7.65 -34.98 -33.70
C ARG A 293 -7.32 -35.56 -32.31
N ASP A 294 -6.09 -35.36 -31.83
CA ASP A 294 -5.70 -35.81 -30.49
C ASP A 294 -6.53 -35.11 -29.41
N ALA A 295 -6.76 -33.80 -29.53
CA ALA A 295 -7.61 -33.06 -28.61
C ALA A 295 -9.07 -33.55 -28.62
N LEU A 296 -9.61 -33.80 -29.82
CA LEU A 296 -10.96 -34.34 -29.96
C LEU A 296 -11.05 -35.78 -29.40
N THR A 297 -10.07 -36.63 -29.67
CA THR A 297 -10.03 -38.00 -29.15
C THR A 297 -10.00 -38.04 -27.64
N MET A 298 -9.23 -37.15 -27.01
CA MET A 298 -9.23 -36.99 -25.55
C MET A 298 -10.63 -36.64 -25.03
N ALA A 299 -11.30 -35.66 -25.66
CA ALA A 299 -12.63 -35.22 -25.28
C ALA A 299 -13.66 -36.38 -25.42
N LEU A 300 -13.64 -37.09 -26.55
CA LEU A 300 -14.51 -38.22 -26.83
C LEU A 300 -14.35 -39.35 -25.81
N THR A 301 -13.10 -39.71 -25.49
CA THR A 301 -12.77 -40.73 -24.50
C THR A 301 -13.26 -40.37 -23.11
N GLY A 302 -13.08 -39.10 -22.71
CA GLY A 302 -13.44 -38.63 -21.36
C GLY A 302 -14.93 -38.36 -21.16
N ARG A 303 -15.70 -38.09 -22.25
CA ARG A 303 -17.08 -37.58 -22.13
C ARG A 303 -18.14 -38.47 -22.77
N GLN A 304 -17.79 -39.28 -23.78
CA GLN A 304 -18.73 -40.12 -24.49
C GLN A 304 -20.01 -39.36 -24.94
N PRO A 305 -19.90 -38.41 -25.89
CA PRO A 305 -21.00 -37.51 -26.21
C PRO A 305 -22.21 -38.27 -26.74
N ALA A 306 -23.40 -37.78 -26.44
CA ALA A 306 -24.63 -38.32 -27.01
C ALA A 306 -24.71 -37.99 -28.52
N PRO A 307 -25.38 -38.87 -29.34
CA PRO A 307 -25.66 -38.55 -30.73
C PRO A 307 -26.31 -37.17 -30.89
N GLY A 308 -25.90 -36.42 -31.93
CA GLY A 308 -26.37 -35.08 -32.18
C GLY A 308 -25.68 -33.99 -31.30
N THR A 309 -24.58 -34.35 -30.59
CA THR A 309 -23.73 -33.34 -29.96
C THR A 309 -23.11 -32.46 -31.02
N LEU A 310 -23.28 -31.13 -30.89
CA LEU A 310 -22.76 -30.13 -31.83
C LEU A 310 -21.28 -29.82 -31.53
N HIS A 311 -20.41 -29.97 -32.54
CA HIS A 311 -19.02 -29.57 -32.48
C HIS A 311 -18.84 -28.30 -33.33
N HIS A 312 -18.58 -27.16 -32.69
CA HIS A 312 -18.31 -25.88 -33.36
C HIS A 312 -16.82 -25.55 -33.37
N SER A 313 -16.31 -25.05 -34.51
CA SER A 313 -14.95 -24.61 -34.67
C SER A 313 -14.83 -23.37 -35.57
N ASP A 314 -13.64 -22.80 -35.69
CA ASP A 314 -13.32 -21.89 -36.76
C ASP A 314 -13.23 -22.67 -38.10
N ARG A 315 -12.99 -21.93 -39.22
CA ARG A 315 -12.81 -22.53 -40.55
C ARG A 315 -11.38 -22.97 -40.84
N GLY A 316 -10.59 -23.29 -39.82
CA GLY A 316 -9.24 -23.77 -40.03
C GLY A 316 -9.21 -25.09 -40.82
N SER A 317 -8.22 -25.23 -41.71
CA SER A 317 -8.06 -26.44 -42.53
C SER A 317 -8.00 -27.72 -41.70
N GLN A 318 -7.52 -27.68 -40.47
CA GLN A 318 -7.42 -28.80 -39.55
C GLN A 318 -8.78 -29.35 -39.15
N TYR A 319 -9.79 -28.50 -39.01
CA TYR A 319 -11.16 -28.87 -38.67
C TYR A 319 -11.99 -29.30 -39.89
N ALA A 320 -11.72 -28.65 -41.05
CA ALA A 320 -12.42 -28.97 -42.31
C ALA A 320 -11.86 -30.24 -43.01
N ALA A 321 -10.69 -30.74 -42.58
CA ALA A 321 -10.07 -31.92 -43.15
C ALA A 321 -10.95 -33.17 -42.97
N GLY A 322 -11.06 -34.01 -44.02
CA GLY A 322 -11.86 -35.22 -44.01
C GLY A 322 -11.63 -36.13 -42.80
N ALA A 323 -10.36 -36.37 -42.45
CA ALA A 323 -10.01 -37.18 -41.28
C ALA A 323 -10.53 -36.65 -39.93
N TYR A 324 -10.81 -35.35 -39.80
CA TYR A 324 -11.45 -34.77 -38.63
C TYR A 324 -12.98 -34.98 -38.69
N GLN A 325 -13.57 -34.72 -39.84
CA GLN A 325 -14.99 -34.89 -40.08
C GLN A 325 -15.43 -36.38 -39.97
N ASP A 326 -14.57 -37.31 -40.40
CA ASP A 326 -14.81 -38.76 -40.22
C ASP A 326 -14.93 -39.14 -38.75
N ILE A 327 -14.12 -38.56 -37.85
CA ILE A 327 -14.22 -38.77 -36.40
C ILE A 327 -15.56 -38.25 -35.85
N LEU A 328 -15.98 -37.03 -36.24
CA LEU A 328 -17.28 -36.50 -35.83
C LEU A 328 -18.44 -37.39 -36.27
N THR A 329 -18.42 -37.82 -37.54
CA THR A 329 -19.42 -38.70 -38.13
C THR A 329 -19.46 -40.06 -37.42
N ALA A 330 -18.30 -40.68 -37.15
CA ALA A 330 -18.21 -41.93 -36.43
C ALA A 330 -18.81 -41.90 -35.02
N HIS A 331 -18.87 -40.72 -34.41
CA HIS A 331 -19.47 -40.52 -33.08
C HIS A 331 -20.84 -39.85 -33.14
N ALA A 332 -21.46 -39.82 -34.33
CA ALA A 332 -22.77 -39.20 -34.58
C ALA A 332 -22.86 -37.75 -34.05
N MET A 333 -21.77 -36.99 -34.21
CA MET A 333 -21.71 -35.58 -33.84
C MET A 333 -22.01 -34.69 -35.06
N ASP A 334 -22.64 -33.54 -34.82
CA ASP A 334 -22.94 -32.55 -35.84
C ASP A 334 -21.83 -31.51 -35.92
N GLY A 335 -21.32 -31.25 -37.14
CA GLY A 335 -20.31 -30.21 -37.37
C GLY A 335 -20.92 -28.82 -37.56
N SER A 336 -20.30 -27.83 -36.98
CA SER A 336 -20.64 -26.40 -37.18
C SER A 336 -19.37 -25.57 -37.31
N MET A 337 -19.34 -24.61 -38.23
CA MET A 337 -18.17 -23.74 -38.43
C MET A 337 -18.55 -22.25 -38.46
N SER A 338 -17.66 -21.43 -37.96
CA SER A 338 -17.83 -19.97 -37.93
C SER A 338 -18.02 -19.37 -39.34
N ARG A 339 -18.62 -18.22 -39.48
CA ARG A 339 -18.68 -17.45 -40.73
C ARG A 339 -17.32 -16.90 -41.13
N VAL A 340 -17.13 -16.57 -42.39
CA VAL A 340 -15.86 -16.01 -42.89
C VAL A 340 -15.56 -14.68 -42.23
N GLY A 341 -14.39 -14.55 -41.63
CA GLY A 341 -13.92 -13.29 -41.02
C GLY A 341 -14.69 -12.87 -39.77
N ASP A 342 -15.55 -13.72 -39.23
CA ASP A 342 -16.36 -13.41 -38.04
C ASP A 342 -15.81 -14.15 -36.81
N CYS A 343 -14.94 -13.46 -36.08
CA CYS A 343 -14.32 -13.98 -34.87
C CYS A 343 -15.33 -14.18 -33.72
N TRP A 344 -16.47 -13.48 -33.75
CA TRP A 344 -17.48 -13.59 -32.69
C TRP A 344 -18.18 -14.95 -32.65
N ASP A 345 -18.15 -15.68 -33.75
CA ASP A 345 -18.80 -16.98 -33.83
C ASP A 345 -18.08 -18.02 -32.96
N ASN A 346 -16.77 -17.85 -32.67
CA ASN A 346 -15.96 -18.69 -31.78
C ASN A 346 -15.54 -18.00 -30.47
N ALA A 347 -16.29 -16.98 -30.05
CA ALA A 347 -15.93 -16.11 -28.92
C ALA A 347 -15.64 -16.86 -27.60
N VAL A 348 -16.22 -18.05 -27.39
CA VAL A 348 -15.99 -18.83 -26.16
C VAL A 348 -14.58 -19.40 -26.10
N ALA A 349 -14.10 -19.98 -27.18
CA ALA A 349 -12.72 -20.49 -27.25
C ALA A 349 -11.70 -19.34 -27.25
N GLU A 350 -11.99 -18.27 -27.97
CA GLU A 350 -11.17 -17.05 -27.93
C GLU A 350 -11.05 -16.47 -26.52
N SER A 351 -12.16 -16.42 -25.77
CA SER A 351 -12.19 -15.95 -24.37
C SER A 351 -11.35 -16.88 -23.47
N PHE A 352 -11.38 -18.18 -23.70
CA PHE A 352 -10.49 -19.12 -22.99
C PHE A 352 -9.03 -18.81 -23.27
N PHE A 353 -8.64 -18.68 -24.54
CA PHE A 353 -7.25 -18.41 -24.90
C PHE A 353 -6.76 -17.04 -24.41
N ALA A 354 -7.61 -16.01 -24.46
CA ALA A 354 -7.28 -14.72 -23.88
C ALA A 354 -7.05 -14.82 -22.36
N THR A 355 -7.81 -15.68 -21.69
CA THR A 355 -7.67 -15.95 -20.27
C THR A 355 -6.38 -16.74 -19.98
N LEU A 356 -6.13 -17.82 -20.71
CA LEU A 356 -4.89 -18.63 -20.60
C LEU A 356 -3.64 -17.75 -20.81
N LYS A 357 -3.63 -16.94 -21.87
CA LYS A 357 -2.49 -16.05 -22.17
C LYS A 357 -2.25 -15.06 -21.05
N ARG A 358 -3.29 -14.36 -20.60
CA ARG A 358 -3.19 -13.39 -19.51
C ARG A 358 -2.77 -14.01 -18.17
N GLU A 359 -3.32 -15.18 -17.84
CA GLU A 359 -3.13 -15.79 -16.52
C GLU A 359 -1.85 -16.63 -16.43
N LEU A 360 -1.34 -17.15 -17.58
CA LEU A 360 -0.19 -18.02 -17.63
C LEU A 360 0.91 -17.55 -18.57
N ALA A 361 0.62 -17.26 -19.85
CA ALA A 361 1.64 -17.16 -20.87
C ALA A 361 2.28 -15.77 -21.00
N ASP A 362 1.55 -14.68 -20.70
CA ASP A 362 2.01 -13.31 -20.95
C ASP A 362 3.25 -12.90 -20.14
N ASP A 363 3.43 -13.48 -18.95
CA ASP A 363 4.57 -13.24 -18.07
C ASP A 363 5.55 -14.43 -18.04
N ALA A 364 5.29 -15.47 -18.83
CA ALA A 364 6.14 -16.66 -18.86
C ALA A 364 7.30 -16.50 -19.86
N ASP A 365 8.47 -17.00 -19.47
CA ASP A 365 9.66 -17.09 -20.32
C ASP A 365 10.18 -18.54 -20.30
N TRP A 366 9.42 -19.42 -20.93
CA TRP A 366 9.75 -20.84 -20.98
C TRP A 366 11.01 -21.12 -21.82
N ALA A 367 12.00 -21.75 -21.22
CA ALA A 367 13.20 -22.16 -21.93
C ALA A 367 12.91 -23.25 -22.95
N THR A 368 12.02 -24.19 -22.61
CA THR A 368 11.71 -25.35 -23.44
C THR A 368 10.20 -25.50 -23.68
N ARG A 369 9.85 -26.22 -24.74
CA ARG A 369 8.46 -26.61 -24.98
C ARG A 369 7.90 -27.55 -23.89
N GLU A 370 8.77 -28.31 -23.23
CA GLU A 370 8.37 -29.21 -22.16
C GLU A 370 7.97 -28.45 -20.88
N GLU A 371 8.71 -27.41 -20.54
CA GLU A 371 8.29 -26.49 -19.44
C GLU A 371 6.93 -25.86 -19.72
N ALA A 372 6.72 -25.36 -20.95
CA ALA A 372 5.45 -24.79 -21.36
C ALA A 372 4.33 -25.83 -21.32
N ARG A 373 4.59 -27.08 -21.73
CA ARG A 373 3.64 -28.18 -21.72
C ARG A 373 3.20 -28.51 -20.29
N THR A 374 4.15 -28.62 -19.37
CA THR A 374 3.86 -28.89 -17.95
C THR A 374 3.03 -27.76 -17.33
N ALA A 375 3.40 -26.51 -17.59
CA ALA A 375 2.68 -25.34 -17.08
C ALA A 375 1.24 -25.26 -17.62
N VAL A 376 1.03 -25.55 -18.90
CA VAL A 376 -0.31 -25.58 -19.53
C VAL A 376 -1.14 -26.72 -18.99
N PHE A 377 -0.54 -27.91 -18.80
CA PHE A 377 -1.21 -29.08 -18.18
C PHE A 377 -1.74 -28.70 -16.79
N GLU A 378 -0.88 -28.18 -15.91
CA GLU A 378 -1.26 -27.74 -14.56
C GLU A 378 -2.34 -26.64 -14.60
N TYR A 379 -2.19 -25.69 -15.53
CA TYR A 379 -3.17 -24.63 -15.70
C TYR A 379 -4.54 -25.18 -16.07
N ILE A 380 -4.64 -26.07 -17.05
CA ILE A 380 -5.93 -26.62 -17.51
C ILE A 380 -6.54 -27.54 -16.46
N GLU A 381 -5.78 -28.56 -16.01
CA GLU A 381 -6.33 -29.64 -15.22
C GLU A 381 -6.54 -29.30 -13.75
N VAL A 382 -5.65 -28.46 -13.18
CA VAL A 382 -5.73 -28.11 -11.77
C VAL A 382 -6.41 -26.77 -11.57
N TRP A 383 -5.93 -25.73 -12.25
CA TRP A 383 -6.41 -24.39 -12.02
C TRP A 383 -7.72 -24.08 -12.74
N TYR A 384 -7.73 -24.12 -14.08
CA TYR A 384 -8.85 -23.66 -14.90
C TYR A 384 -10.11 -24.53 -14.70
N ASN A 385 -9.96 -25.85 -14.74
CA ASN A 385 -11.07 -26.77 -14.66
C ASN A 385 -11.62 -27.01 -13.26
N GLN A 386 -10.81 -26.80 -12.19
CA GLN A 386 -11.18 -27.20 -10.82
C GLN A 386 -11.31 -26.04 -9.84
N GLN A 387 -10.53 -24.98 -10.01
CA GLN A 387 -10.41 -23.91 -8.99
C GLN A 387 -10.89 -22.55 -9.48
N ARG A 388 -10.74 -22.29 -10.78
CA ARG A 388 -10.98 -20.98 -11.34
C ARG A 388 -12.46 -20.59 -11.34
N ARG A 389 -12.78 -19.42 -10.75
CA ARG A 389 -14.14 -18.86 -10.77
C ARG A 389 -14.52 -18.31 -12.14
N HIS A 390 -15.64 -18.80 -12.69
CA HIS A 390 -16.14 -18.40 -14.00
C HIS A 390 -17.29 -17.38 -13.86
N SER A 391 -17.03 -16.10 -14.21
CA SER A 391 -18.07 -15.06 -14.12
C SER A 391 -19.28 -15.30 -15.01
N SER A 392 -19.10 -15.98 -16.15
CA SER A 392 -20.19 -16.37 -17.05
C SER A 392 -21.09 -17.47 -16.46
N LEU A 393 -20.65 -18.14 -15.42
CA LEU A 393 -21.38 -19.20 -14.71
C LEU A 393 -21.81 -18.76 -13.30
N GLY A 394 -21.91 -17.45 -13.04
CA GLY A 394 -22.24 -16.96 -11.71
C GLY A 394 -21.17 -17.19 -10.66
N TYR A 395 -19.91 -17.30 -11.10
CA TYR A 395 -18.74 -17.55 -10.23
C TYR A 395 -18.68 -18.97 -9.62
N LEU A 396 -19.30 -19.92 -10.28
CA LEU A 396 -19.17 -21.35 -9.97
C LEU A 396 -17.79 -21.87 -10.35
#